data_60314935b60c669999ce975627915d87
#
_entry.id   60314935b60c669999ce975627915d87
#
_cell.length_a   1.000
_cell.length_b   1.000
_cell.length_c   1.000
_cell.angle_alpha   90.00
_cell.angle_beta   90.00
_cell.angle_gamma   90.00
#
_symmetry.space_group_name_H-M   'P 1'
#
loop_
_entity.id
_entity.type
_entity.pdbx_description
1 polymer ?
#
loop_
_entity_poly.entity_id
_entity_poly.type
_entity_poly.pdbx_seq_one_letter_code
_entity_poly.pdbx_strand_id
1 'polypeptide(L)' 'MPRATVITVSDSGARREREDVSGPEACRLLREAGFDVAAPLLVPDDREAIAAALREAASSSTLVVTTGGT' A
#
# COMPACT_ATOMS: atom_id res chain seq x y z
N MET A 1 -4.50 -3.95 18.61
CA MET A 1 -4.30 -2.76 17.79
C MET A 1 -4.89 -2.99 16.41
N PRO A 2 -5.54 -2.01 15.87
CA PRO A 2 -6.07 -2.17 14.52
C PRO A 2 -4.94 -2.30 13.52
N ARG A 3 -5.17 -3.03 12.47
CA ARG A 3 -4.17 -3.27 11.47
C ARG A 3 -4.49 -2.50 10.22
N ALA A 4 -3.50 -1.87 9.62
CA ALA A 4 -3.66 -1.14 8.38
C ALA A 4 -2.68 -1.68 7.36
N THR A 5 -3.08 -1.69 6.11
CA THR A 5 -2.25 -2.12 5.01
C THR A 5 -2.13 -0.97 4.01
N VAL A 6 -0.92 -0.71 3.57
CA VAL A 6 -0.67 0.31 2.55
C VAL A 6 -0.30 -0.41 1.27
N ILE A 7 -1.00 -0.09 0.20
CA ILE A 7 -0.75 -0.68 -1.11
C ILE A 7 -0.26 0.42 -2.03
N THR A 8 0.94 0.26 -2.56
CA THR A 8 1.50 1.20 -3.51
C THR A 8 1.35 0.64 -4.91
N VAL A 9 0.65 1.36 -5.76
CA VAL A 9 0.45 0.94 -7.14
C VAL A 9 1.60 1.49 -7.95
N SER A 10 2.39 0.59 -8.52
CA SER A 10 3.57 0.97 -9.26
C SER A 10 3.28 0.81 -10.74
N ASP A 11 3.58 1.85 -11.50
CA ASP A 11 3.22 1.87 -12.90
C ASP A 11 3.88 0.73 -13.64
N SER A 12 5.17 0.67 -13.62
CA SER A 12 5.87 -0.41 -14.29
C SER A 12 7.28 -0.41 -13.79
N GLY A 13 8.03 -1.38 -14.24
CA GLY A 13 9.41 -1.45 -13.82
C GLY A 13 10.21 -0.24 -14.19
N ALA A 14 9.76 0.48 -15.19
CA ALA A 14 10.51 1.64 -15.64
C ALA A 14 10.50 2.74 -14.60
N ARG A 15 9.61 2.68 -13.65
CA ARG A 15 9.54 3.71 -12.65
C ARG A 15 10.33 3.43 -11.41
N ARG A 16 11.07 2.38 -11.40
CA ARG A 16 11.76 1.99 -10.22
C ARG A 16 12.74 2.98 -9.73
N GLU A 17 13.30 3.76 -10.61
CA GLU A 17 14.27 4.71 -10.16
C GLU A 17 13.63 5.81 -9.34
N ARG A 18 12.32 5.97 -9.45
CA ARG A 18 11.66 6.93 -8.61
C ARG A 18 11.32 6.24 -7.33
N GLU A 19 11.82 6.73 -6.26
CA GLU A 19 11.57 6.11 -5.00
C GLU A 19 10.13 6.24 -4.61
N ASP A 20 9.60 5.21 -4.00
CA ASP A 20 8.25 5.24 -3.49
C ASP A 20 8.28 5.94 -2.15
N VAL A 21 8.04 7.24 -2.16
CA VAL A 21 8.04 8.01 -0.94
C VAL A 21 6.68 7.96 -0.27
N SER A 22 5.62 7.85 -1.05
CA SER A 22 4.27 7.89 -0.50
C SER A 22 3.95 6.69 0.38
N GLY A 23 4.36 5.49 -0.06
CA GLY A 23 4.05 4.30 0.70
C GLY A 23 4.67 4.31 2.08
N PRO A 24 5.99 4.48 2.18
CA PRO A 24 6.62 4.53 3.51
C PRO A 24 6.09 5.67 4.36
N GLU A 25 5.80 6.80 3.75
CA GLU A 25 5.28 7.93 4.50
C GLU A 25 3.91 7.61 5.08
N ALA A 26 3.05 6.98 4.30
CA ALA A 26 1.73 6.60 4.78
C ALA A 26 1.86 5.59 5.92
N CYS A 27 2.78 4.66 5.80
CA CYS A 27 2.99 3.69 6.87
C CYS A 27 3.42 4.39 8.15
N ARG A 28 4.31 5.35 8.03
CA ARG A 28 4.79 6.08 9.20
C ARG A 28 3.65 6.82 9.89
N LEU A 29 2.83 7.49 9.09
CA LEU A 29 1.72 8.25 9.65
C LEU A 29 0.71 7.34 10.33
N LEU A 30 0.44 6.19 9.72
CA LEU A 30 -0.51 5.26 10.30
C LEU A 30 0.02 4.69 11.61
N ARG A 31 1.32 4.40 11.66
CA ARG A 31 1.88 3.91 12.91
C ARG A 31 1.77 4.96 14.00
N GLU A 32 2.00 6.21 13.65
CA GLU A 32 1.86 7.28 14.63
C GLU A 32 0.42 7.42 15.10
N ALA A 33 -0.52 7.04 14.25
CA ALA A 33 -1.92 7.10 14.62
C ALA A 33 -2.37 5.89 15.44
N GLY A 34 -1.48 4.92 15.64
CA GLY A 34 -1.83 3.78 16.48
C GLY A 34 -2.13 2.51 15.72
N PHE A 35 -1.89 2.48 14.42
CA PHE A 35 -2.15 1.29 13.63
C PHE A 35 -0.92 0.39 13.58
N ASP A 36 -1.18 -0.90 13.46
CA ASP A 36 -0.13 -1.87 13.24
C ASP A 36 0.04 -2.02 11.74
N VAL A 37 1.14 -1.54 11.20
CA VAL A 37 1.35 -1.47 9.76
C VAL A 37 2.63 -2.17 9.38
N ALA A 38 2.55 -3.10 8.44
CA ALA A 38 3.74 -3.72 7.89
C ALA A 38 4.27 -2.84 6.75
N ALA A 39 5.28 -3.33 6.06
CA ALA A 39 5.83 -2.58 4.94
C ALA A 39 4.79 -2.42 3.84
N PRO A 40 4.91 -1.40 3.00
CA PRO A 40 3.96 -1.22 1.92
C PRO A 40 4.01 -2.38 0.94
N LEU A 41 2.85 -2.70 0.40
CA LEU A 41 2.72 -3.75 -0.58
C LEU A 41 2.81 -3.12 -1.95
N LEU A 42 3.77 -3.57 -2.75
CA LEU A 42 3.99 -3.00 -4.07
C LEU A 42 3.27 -3.86 -5.10
N VAL A 43 2.37 -3.27 -5.86
CA VAL A 43 1.65 -4.01 -6.87
C VAL A 43 1.73 -3.27 -8.19
N PRO A 44 1.70 -3.98 -9.32
CA PRO A 44 1.73 -3.32 -10.62
C PRO A 44 0.41 -2.61 -10.88
N ASP A 45 0.44 -1.68 -11.82
CA ASP A 45 -0.75 -0.95 -12.22
C ASP A 45 -1.57 -1.84 -13.13
N ASP A 46 -2.18 -2.83 -12.55
CA ASP A 46 -2.96 -3.83 -13.26
C ASP A 46 -4.22 -4.09 -12.45
N ARG A 47 -5.36 -4.01 -13.11
CA ARG A 47 -6.63 -4.07 -12.40
C ARG A 47 -6.77 -5.33 -11.56
N GLU A 48 -6.39 -6.47 -12.12
CA GLU A 48 -6.56 -7.72 -11.38
C GLU A 48 -5.60 -7.81 -10.21
N ALA A 49 -4.38 -7.33 -10.39
CA ALA A 49 -3.41 -7.35 -9.30
C ALA A 49 -3.86 -6.44 -8.18
N ILE A 50 -4.37 -5.26 -8.53
CA ILE A 50 -4.84 -4.33 -7.53
C ILE A 50 -6.04 -4.90 -6.80
N ALA A 51 -6.97 -5.49 -7.54
CA ALA A 51 -8.16 -6.06 -6.92
C ALA A 51 -7.80 -7.20 -5.98
N ALA A 52 -6.87 -8.04 -6.37
CA ALA A 52 -6.46 -9.14 -5.52
C ALA A 52 -5.80 -8.63 -4.26
N ALA A 53 -4.94 -7.61 -4.40
CA ALA A 53 -4.28 -7.04 -3.23
C ALA A 53 -5.27 -6.40 -2.28
N LEU A 54 -6.26 -5.71 -2.83
CA LEU A 54 -7.28 -5.09 -2.00
C LEU A 54 -8.09 -6.13 -1.24
N ARG A 55 -8.47 -7.20 -1.92
CA ARG A 55 -9.24 -8.25 -1.26
C ARG A 55 -8.45 -8.89 -0.15
N GLU A 56 -7.19 -9.17 -0.42
CA GLU A 56 -6.38 -9.81 0.59
C GLU A 56 -6.13 -8.88 1.77
N ALA A 57 -5.85 -7.63 1.48
CA ALA A 57 -5.62 -6.66 2.54
C ALA A 57 -6.88 -6.45 3.39
N ALA A 58 -8.03 -6.41 2.74
CA ALA A 58 -9.26 -6.17 3.46
C ALA A 58 -9.60 -7.31 4.40
N SER A 59 -9.16 -8.53 4.08
CA SER A 59 -9.48 -9.65 4.93
C SER A 59 -8.61 -9.69 6.17
N SER A 60 -7.50 -8.97 6.19
CA SER A 60 -6.60 -9.01 7.33
C SER A 60 -6.38 -7.65 7.97
N SER A 61 -7.02 -6.61 7.45
CA SER A 61 -6.78 -5.26 7.96
C SER A 61 -8.08 -4.54 8.16
N THR A 62 -8.08 -3.62 9.11
CA THR A 62 -9.22 -2.77 9.36
C THR A 62 -9.26 -1.61 8.38
N LEU A 63 -8.08 -1.17 7.96
CA LEU A 63 -7.95 -0.03 7.07
C LEU A 63 -7.00 -0.37 5.95
N VAL A 64 -7.35 0.00 4.73
CA VAL A 64 -6.48 -0.20 3.58
C VAL A 64 -6.30 1.14 2.89
N VAL A 65 -5.05 1.52 2.66
CA VAL A 65 -4.71 2.78 2.03
C VAL A 65 -3.95 2.49 0.75
N THR A 66 -4.33 3.12 -0.34
CA THR A 66 -3.63 2.95 -1.60
C THR A 66 -2.94 4.25 -1.97
N THR A 67 -1.76 4.14 -2.55
CA THR A 67 -1.00 5.29 -3.00
C THR A 67 -0.52 5.05 -4.42
N GLY A 68 -0.27 6.13 -5.13
CA GLY A 68 0.24 6.04 -6.48
C GLY A 68 -0.87 5.82 -7.48
N GLY A 69 -0.49 5.53 -8.70
CA GLY A 69 -1.48 5.16 -9.70
C GLY A 69 -2.24 6.28 -10.35
N THR A 70 -1.78 7.50 -10.26
CA THR A 70 -2.48 8.58 -10.94
C THR A 70 -1.84 8.94 -12.25
#